data_c40a9f4af7c498c9737a512ea6f054f7
#
_entry.id   c40a9f4af7c498c9737a512ea6f054f7
#
_cell.length_a   1.000
_cell.length_b   1.000
_cell.length_c   1.000
_cell.angle_alpha   90.00
_cell.angle_beta   90.00
_cell.angle_gamma   90.00
#
_symmetry.space_group_name_H-M   'P 1'
#
loop_
_entity.id
_entity.type
_entity.pdbx_description
1 polymer ?
#
loop_
_entity_poly.entity_id
_entity_poly.type
_entity_poly.pdbx_seq_one_letter_code
_entity_poly.pdbx_strand_id
1 'polypeptide(L)'
;MDKFLIQGGMKLEGEVRISGAKNAALPLLAAMILADSPITLTNVPNLKDVNTLVELIAGLGVKISYTGDTVVADVSTLDNQFAPYELVRTMRASILVLGPLLARYGSAQVSLPGGCAIGSRPVDQHLKALEALGAHIEVENGYVHAKVDGRLKGGEVIFDMVTVGGTENILTAAVLADGVTTIRNAAREPEITDLAQMLIKMGAKIEGLDTDTLVVTGVESLHGCEYAVVADRIETGSYLAAAAITGGKVKTTHTDPNLLEAVLDKFEEMGAEVTRGEDWIELDMMGKRPKAVSFQTLPHPEFPTDMQAQIMAVNAIGRGFATISETIFENRFMHVPELSRMGANIQIEGNDAVVTGVEKLSAAPVMATDLRASFSLVLAALAADGETLIDRIYHIDRGYEDIEAKLQGLGAQIKRVS
;
A
#
# COMPACT_ATOMS: atom_id res chain seq x y z
N MET A 1 19.91 -11.95 -11.79
CA MET A 1 18.87 -11.24 -11.01
C MET A 1 18.62 -9.92 -11.71
N ASP A 2 17.38 -9.62 -12.05
CA ASP A 2 17.03 -8.46 -12.84
C ASP A 2 17.37 -7.13 -12.19
N LYS A 3 17.77 -6.18 -13.01
CA LYS A 3 18.16 -4.81 -12.65
C LYS A 3 17.47 -3.82 -13.58
N PHE A 4 17.29 -2.59 -13.14
CA PHE A 4 16.96 -1.50 -14.06
C PHE A 4 18.20 -0.74 -14.47
N LEU A 5 18.27 -0.45 -15.78
CA LEU A 5 19.23 0.48 -16.36
C LEU A 5 18.44 1.70 -16.85
N ILE A 6 18.73 2.87 -16.26
CA ILE A 6 17.99 4.11 -16.52
C ILE A 6 18.95 5.20 -16.96
N GLN A 7 18.73 5.74 -18.16
CA GLN A 7 19.39 6.95 -18.63
C GLN A 7 18.64 8.17 -18.12
N GLY A 8 19.31 9.00 -17.33
CA GLY A 8 18.76 10.24 -16.80
C GLY A 8 18.82 11.42 -17.75
N GLY A 9 18.21 12.53 -17.35
CA GLY A 9 18.25 13.81 -18.05
C GLY A 9 17.10 14.08 -19.02
N MET A 10 16.15 13.16 -19.15
CA MET A 10 14.96 13.34 -19.99
C MET A 10 13.83 13.99 -19.19
N LYS A 11 13.15 14.99 -19.73
CA LYS A 11 11.87 15.46 -19.22
C LYS A 11 10.80 14.43 -19.54
N LEU A 12 10.01 14.06 -18.53
CA LEU A 12 8.88 13.16 -18.76
C LEU A 12 7.64 13.95 -19.18
N GLU A 13 6.99 13.50 -20.23
CA GLU A 13 5.75 14.10 -20.75
C GLU A 13 4.80 13.00 -21.21
N GLY A 14 3.52 13.16 -20.93
CA GLY A 14 2.50 12.26 -21.43
C GLY A 14 1.45 11.88 -20.39
N GLU A 15 0.78 10.78 -20.67
CA GLU A 15 -0.31 10.26 -19.90
C GLU A 15 0.00 8.83 -19.44
N VAL A 16 -0.34 8.52 -18.18
CA VAL A 16 -0.19 7.19 -17.61
C VAL A 16 -1.47 6.77 -16.89
N ARG A 17 -1.95 5.57 -17.22
CA ARG A 17 -3.06 4.95 -16.52
C ARG A 17 -2.60 4.36 -15.19
N ILE A 18 -3.29 4.69 -14.11
CA ILE A 18 -3.00 4.16 -12.77
C ILE A 18 -3.70 2.81 -12.58
N SER A 19 -2.96 1.87 -12.02
CA SER A 19 -3.46 0.54 -11.66
C SER A 19 -4.27 0.57 -10.37
N GLY A 20 -5.00 -0.51 -10.11
CA GLY A 20 -5.64 -0.72 -8.82
C GLY A 20 -4.65 -0.70 -7.66
N ALA A 21 -5.10 -0.26 -6.49
CA ALA A 21 -4.25 -0.11 -5.32
C ALA A 21 -3.87 -1.48 -4.75
N LYS A 22 -2.56 -1.72 -4.61
CA LYS A 22 -2.03 -2.88 -3.91
C LYS A 22 -2.61 -3.01 -2.49
N ASN A 23 -2.55 -1.90 -1.74
CA ASN A 23 -2.97 -1.86 -0.34
C ASN A 23 -4.49 -1.98 -0.16
N ALA A 24 -5.27 -1.81 -1.23
CA ALA A 24 -6.71 -2.11 -1.25
C ALA A 24 -6.99 -3.53 -1.73
N ALA A 25 -6.30 -4.00 -2.77
CA ALA A 25 -6.51 -5.34 -3.33
C ALA A 25 -6.27 -6.45 -2.29
N LEU A 26 -5.25 -6.33 -1.46
CA LEU A 26 -4.92 -7.36 -0.47
C LEU A 26 -6.03 -7.57 0.58
N PRO A 27 -6.57 -6.55 1.27
CA PRO A 27 -7.69 -6.76 2.18
C PRO A 27 -8.99 -7.16 1.45
N LEU A 28 -9.25 -6.69 0.23
CA LEU A 28 -10.41 -7.12 -0.56
C LEU A 28 -10.33 -8.61 -0.91
N LEU A 29 -9.17 -9.09 -1.32
CA LEU A 29 -8.94 -10.51 -1.58
C LEU A 29 -9.16 -11.37 -0.34
N ALA A 30 -8.62 -10.96 0.81
CA ALA A 30 -8.84 -11.65 2.08
C ALA A 30 -10.33 -11.67 2.46
N ALA A 31 -11.05 -10.58 2.24
CA ALA A 31 -12.48 -10.47 2.52
C ALA A 31 -13.35 -11.33 1.62
N MET A 32 -12.85 -11.78 0.45
CA MET A 32 -13.57 -12.74 -0.41
C MET A 32 -13.93 -14.02 0.35
N ILE A 33 -13.13 -14.42 1.35
CA ILE A 33 -13.37 -15.59 2.21
C ILE A 33 -14.74 -15.53 2.92
N LEU A 34 -15.28 -14.32 3.12
CA LEU A 34 -16.57 -14.11 3.79
C LEU A 34 -17.78 -14.40 2.89
N ALA A 35 -17.61 -14.49 1.58
CA ALA A 35 -18.72 -14.64 0.64
C ALA A 35 -19.32 -16.06 0.66
N ASP A 36 -20.64 -16.17 0.65
CA ASP A 36 -21.37 -17.44 0.54
C ASP A 36 -21.67 -17.86 -0.92
N SER A 37 -21.33 -17.00 -1.87
CA SER A 37 -21.57 -17.19 -3.30
C SER A 37 -20.38 -16.61 -4.11
N PRO A 38 -20.24 -16.93 -5.40
CA PRO A 38 -19.12 -16.45 -6.20
C PRO A 38 -18.95 -14.92 -6.15
N ILE A 39 -17.69 -14.49 -6.06
CA ILE A 39 -17.31 -13.08 -5.93
C ILE A 39 -16.24 -12.72 -6.96
N THR A 40 -16.37 -11.53 -7.55
CA THR A 40 -15.47 -11.04 -8.60
C THR A 40 -14.86 -9.70 -8.18
N LEU A 41 -13.54 -9.60 -8.26
CA LEU A 41 -12.80 -8.34 -8.14
C LEU A 41 -12.23 -7.95 -9.50
N THR A 42 -12.44 -6.70 -9.90
CA THR A 42 -11.86 -6.11 -11.11
C THR A 42 -10.83 -5.04 -10.73
N ASN A 43 -10.06 -4.56 -11.69
CA ASN A 43 -8.98 -3.59 -11.46
C ASN A 43 -7.97 -4.06 -10.41
N VAL A 44 -7.70 -5.36 -10.34
CA VAL A 44 -6.71 -5.95 -9.44
C VAL A 44 -5.33 -5.84 -10.08
N PRO A 45 -4.34 -5.21 -9.42
CA PRO A 45 -3.02 -5.03 -10.01
C PRO A 45 -2.26 -6.36 -10.06
N ASN A 46 -1.52 -6.58 -11.15
CA ASN A 46 -0.66 -7.76 -11.28
C ASN A 46 0.68 -7.52 -10.57
N LEU A 47 0.70 -7.80 -9.29
CA LEU A 47 1.84 -7.65 -8.41
C LEU A 47 2.19 -8.96 -7.72
N LYS A 48 3.46 -9.12 -7.36
CA LYS A 48 3.92 -10.34 -6.68
C LYS A 48 3.14 -10.61 -5.39
N ASP A 49 2.89 -9.59 -4.58
CA ASP A 49 2.16 -9.75 -3.32
C ASP A 49 0.70 -10.17 -3.55
N VAL A 50 0.06 -9.67 -4.61
CA VAL A 50 -1.30 -10.07 -5.00
C VAL A 50 -1.32 -11.54 -5.41
N ASN A 51 -0.39 -11.97 -6.26
CA ASN A 51 -0.27 -13.38 -6.68
C ASN A 51 -0.03 -14.30 -5.48
N THR A 52 0.83 -13.90 -4.53
CA THR A 52 1.08 -14.67 -3.30
C THR A 52 -0.18 -14.83 -2.46
N LEU A 53 -1.01 -13.79 -2.34
CA LEU A 53 -2.27 -13.89 -1.59
C LEU A 53 -3.30 -14.77 -2.33
N VAL A 54 -3.37 -14.69 -3.64
CA VAL A 54 -4.21 -15.58 -4.46
C VAL A 54 -3.79 -17.05 -4.27
N GLU A 55 -2.48 -17.33 -4.28
CA GLU A 55 -1.94 -18.67 -3.98
C GLU A 55 -2.30 -19.14 -2.57
N LEU A 56 -2.20 -18.25 -1.58
CA LEU A 56 -2.59 -18.58 -0.21
C LEU A 56 -4.07 -18.93 -0.12
N ILE A 57 -4.95 -18.13 -0.71
CA ILE A 57 -6.40 -18.38 -0.73
C ILE A 57 -6.73 -19.69 -1.47
N ALA A 58 -6.05 -19.97 -2.59
CA ALA A 58 -6.17 -21.25 -3.27
C ALA A 58 -5.75 -22.42 -2.37
N GLY A 59 -4.69 -22.26 -1.58
CA GLY A 59 -4.22 -23.24 -0.59
C GLY A 59 -5.20 -23.51 0.55
N LEU A 60 -6.15 -22.60 0.80
CA LEU A 60 -7.26 -22.82 1.72
C LEU A 60 -8.39 -23.66 1.11
N GLY A 61 -8.27 -24.08 -0.14
CA GLY A 61 -9.26 -24.87 -0.86
C GLY A 61 -10.25 -24.05 -1.70
N VAL A 62 -10.05 -22.74 -1.79
CA VAL A 62 -10.90 -21.85 -2.60
C VAL A 62 -10.61 -22.05 -4.09
N LYS A 63 -11.67 -22.23 -4.89
CA LYS A 63 -11.57 -22.20 -6.34
C LYS A 63 -11.45 -20.75 -6.79
N ILE A 64 -10.24 -20.33 -7.12
CA ILE A 64 -9.90 -18.96 -7.47
C ILE A 64 -9.15 -18.91 -8.80
N SER A 65 -9.49 -17.93 -9.65
CA SER A 65 -8.78 -17.65 -10.90
C SER A 65 -8.42 -16.16 -10.96
N TYR A 66 -7.25 -15.88 -11.55
CA TYR A 66 -6.76 -14.52 -11.77
C TYR A 66 -6.34 -14.39 -13.24
N THR A 67 -7.08 -13.60 -14.01
CA THR A 67 -6.87 -13.41 -15.44
C THR A 67 -6.97 -11.93 -15.80
N GLY A 68 -5.91 -11.38 -16.41
CA GLY A 68 -5.82 -9.94 -16.67
C GLY A 68 -5.79 -9.17 -15.35
N ASP A 69 -6.78 -8.33 -15.14
CA ASP A 69 -6.99 -7.57 -13.90
C ASP A 69 -8.18 -8.08 -13.05
N THR A 70 -8.69 -9.27 -13.36
CA THR A 70 -9.91 -9.80 -12.75
C THR A 70 -9.64 -11.10 -11.96
N VAL A 71 -10.07 -11.09 -10.72
CA VAL A 71 -10.04 -12.27 -9.83
C VAL A 71 -11.47 -12.73 -9.58
N VAL A 72 -11.73 -14.03 -9.81
CA VAL A 72 -13.00 -14.68 -9.51
C VAL A 72 -12.78 -15.81 -8.52
N ALA A 73 -13.54 -15.82 -7.43
CA ALA A 73 -13.44 -16.84 -6.40
C ALA A 73 -14.80 -17.46 -6.09
N ASP A 74 -14.79 -18.78 -5.93
CA ASP A 74 -15.87 -19.55 -5.33
C ASP A 74 -15.37 -20.16 -4.02
N VAL A 75 -15.83 -19.59 -2.90
CA VAL A 75 -15.37 -19.92 -1.56
C VAL A 75 -16.10 -21.13 -0.98
N SER A 76 -17.12 -21.66 -1.67
CA SER A 76 -17.87 -22.85 -1.24
C SER A 76 -16.98 -24.09 -1.10
N THR A 77 -15.84 -24.11 -1.76
CA THR A 77 -14.87 -25.21 -1.74
C THR A 77 -13.80 -25.08 -0.65
N LEU A 78 -13.81 -24.02 0.16
CA LEU A 78 -12.84 -23.82 1.24
C LEU A 78 -12.97 -24.94 2.28
N ASP A 79 -11.90 -25.68 2.49
CA ASP A 79 -11.85 -26.86 3.36
C ASP A 79 -10.70 -26.83 4.37
N ASN A 80 -9.86 -25.79 4.33
CA ASN A 80 -8.65 -25.67 5.13
C ASN A 80 -8.54 -24.26 5.73
N GLN A 81 -8.32 -24.14 7.03
CA GLN A 81 -8.15 -22.86 7.75
C GLN A 81 -6.70 -22.63 8.20
N PHE A 82 -5.74 -23.25 7.50
CA PHE A 82 -4.32 -23.19 7.80
C PHE A 82 -3.55 -22.37 6.76
N ALA A 83 -2.95 -21.26 7.19
CA ALA A 83 -2.07 -20.40 6.38
C ALA A 83 -0.60 -20.66 6.76
N PRO A 84 0.17 -21.38 5.91
CA PRO A 84 1.49 -21.87 6.27
C PRO A 84 2.57 -20.79 6.20
N TYR A 85 3.62 -20.95 7.01
CA TYR A 85 4.77 -20.06 7.07
C TYR A 85 5.39 -19.76 5.70
N GLU A 86 5.50 -20.73 4.81
CA GLU A 86 6.13 -20.58 3.49
C GLU A 86 5.47 -19.51 2.61
N LEU A 87 4.17 -19.32 2.72
CA LEU A 87 3.43 -18.27 2.01
C LEU A 87 3.39 -16.97 2.80
N VAL A 88 3.19 -17.05 4.12
CA VAL A 88 3.05 -15.86 4.98
C VAL A 88 4.36 -15.09 5.13
N ARG A 89 5.51 -15.79 5.21
CA ARG A 89 6.82 -15.16 5.44
C ARG A 89 7.21 -14.13 4.38
N THR A 90 6.71 -14.29 3.17
CA THR A 90 7.04 -13.42 2.04
C THR A 90 6.19 -12.17 1.97
N MET A 91 5.05 -12.18 2.65
CA MET A 91 4.07 -11.10 2.59
C MET A 91 3.33 -10.93 3.93
N ARG A 92 3.58 -9.81 4.60
CA ARG A 92 2.97 -9.52 5.90
C ARG A 92 1.43 -9.47 5.86
N ALA A 93 0.85 -8.98 4.76
CA ALA A 93 -0.60 -8.87 4.59
C ALA A 93 -1.34 -10.24 4.63
N SER A 94 -0.61 -11.35 4.58
CA SER A 94 -1.17 -12.69 4.77
C SER A 94 -1.90 -12.87 6.10
N ILE A 95 -1.56 -12.07 7.12
CA ILE A 95 -2.28 -12.06 8.41
C ILE A 95 -3.75 -11.63 8.27
N LEU A 96 -4.10 -10.95 7.18
CA LEU A 96 -5.46 -10.47 6.93
C LEU A 96 -6.48 -11.59 6.68
N VAL A 97 -6.05 -12.81 6.45
CA VAL A 97 -6.97 -13.97 6.36
C VAL A 97 -7.49 -14.43 7.73
N LEU A 98 -6.83 -13.99 8.81
CA LEU A 98 -7.18 -14.39 10.18
C LEU A 98 -8.61 -13.98 10.57
N GLY A 99 -8.97 -12.71 10.37
CA GLY A 99 -10.32 -12.20 10.69
C GLY A 99 -11.42 -12.93 9.92
N PRO A 100 -11.36 -12.99 8.59
CA PRO A 100 -12.36 -13.69 7.78
C PRO A 100 -12.50 -15.17 8.09
N LEU A 101 -11.39 -15.90 8.25
CA LEU A 101 -11.43 -17.33 8.60
C LEU A 101 -12.09 -17.56 9.95
N LEU A 102 -11.71 -16.78 10.97
CA LEU A 102 -12.28 -16.89 12.30
C LEU A 102 -13.77 -16.55 12.31
N ALA A 103 -14.17 -15.47 11.62
CA ALA A 103 -15.55 -15.02 11.56
C ALA A 103 -16.48 -16.02 10.88
N ARG A 104 -16.04 -16.63 9.79
CA ARG A 104 -16.89 -17.52 8.99
C ARG A 104 -16.80 -18.99 9.41
N TYR A 105 -15.63 -19.45 9.78
CA TYR A 105 -15.35 -20.87 10.06
C TYR A 105 -15.13 -21.19 11.54
N GLY A 106 -15.04 -20.17 12.38
CA GLY A 106 -14.87 -20.33 13.84
C GLY A 106 -13.48 -20.74 14.27
N SER A 107 -12.55 -20.95 13.36
CA SER A 107 -11.15 -21.28 13.64
C SER A 107 -10.22 -20.82 12.55
N ALA A 108 -8.98 -20.53 12.92
CA ALA A 108 -7.90 -20.22 11.99
C ALA A 108 -6.56 -20.55 12.61
N GLN A 109 -5.64 -21.04 11.79
CA GLN A 109 -4.24 -21.19 12.15
C GLN A 109 -3.41 -20.47 11.10
N VAL A 110 -2.81 -19.34 11.51
CA VAL A 110 -2.09 -18.45 10.60
C VAL A 110 -0.67 -18.25 11.13
N SER A 111 0.33 -18.46 10.27
CA SER A 111 1.70 -18.15 10.63
C SER A 111 1.85 -16.68 10.98
N LEU A 112 2.64 -16.37 12.01
CA LEU A 112 3.06 -14.99 12.25
C LEU A 112 3.86 -14.48 11.05
N PRO A 113 3.62 -13.25 10.61
CA PRO A 113 4.42 -12.65 9.54
C PRO A 113 5.87 -12.47 10.00
N GLY A 114 6.81 -12.65 9.07
CA GLY A 114 8.21 -12.36 9.30
C GLY A 114 8.46 -10.88 9.59
N GLY A 115 9.70 -10.55 9.99
CA GLY A 115 10.12 -9.17 10.20
C GLY A 115 10.01 -8.31 8.93
N CYS A 116 9.84 -7.01 9.13
CA CYS A 116 9.77 -6.04 8.04
C CYS A 116 11.01 -5.15 8.08
N ALA A 117 11.59 -4.86 6.92
CA ALA A 117 12.78 -4.02 6.81
C ALA A 117 12.57 -2.58 7.32
N ILE A 118 11.35 -2.06 7.21
CA ILE A 118 11.02 -0.68 7.59
C ILE A 118 10.67 -0.49 9.07
N GLY A 119 10.61 -1.57 9.86
CA GLY A 119 10.38 -1.49 11.30
C GLY A 119 9.57 -2.62 11.88
N SER A 120 9.46 -2.61 13.22
CA SER A 120 8.61 -3.54 13.97
C SER A 120 7.15 -3.27 13.68
N ARG A 121 6.42 -4.31 13.34
CA ARG A 121 4.97 -4.26 13.11
C ARG A 121 4.30 -5.42 13.82
N PRO A 122 4.22 -5.38 15.14
CA PRO A 122 3.60 -6.45 15.89
C PRO A 122 2.13 -6.62 15.50
N VAL A 123 1.62 -7.85 15.62
CA VAL A 123 0.20 -8.16 15.36
C VAL A 123 -0.62 -8.24 16.64
N ASP A 124 -0.04 -7.84 17.76
CA ASP A 124 -0.66 -7.87 19.08
C ASP A 124 -1.99 -7.11 19.14
N GLN A 125 -2.11 -5.96 18.48
CA GLN A 125 -3.37 -5.22 18.42
C GLN A 125 -4.45 -5.98 17.65
N HIS A 126 -4.09 -6.70 16.57
CA HIS A 126 -5.04 -7.59 15.86
C HIS A 126 -5.58 -8.68 16.81
N LEU A 127 -4.67 -9.34 17.55
CA LEU A 127 -5.02 -10.44 18.43
C LEU A 127 -5.85 -9.97 19.63
N LYS A 128 -5.42 -8.90 20.29
CA LYS A 128 -6.15 -8.28 21.41
C LYS A 128 -7.57 -7.87 20.99
N ALA A 129 -7.72 -7.30 19.80
CA ALA A 129 -9.03 -6.89 19.31
C ALA A 129 -9.94 -8.08 18.98
N LEU A 130 -9.42 -9.17 18.41
CA LEU A 130 -10.19 -10.40 18.19
C LEU A 130 -10.59 -11.06 19.51
N GLU A 131 -9.73 -11.05 20.53
CA GLU A 131 -10.05 -11.53 21.87
C GLU A 131 -11.20 -10.70 22.51
N ALA A 132 -11.23 -9.38 22.28
CA ALA A 132 -12.32 -8.53 22.71
C ALA A 132 -13.67 -8.90 22.06
N LEU A 133 -13.65 -9.56 20.90
CA LEU A 133 -14.83 -10.09 20.23
C LEU A 133 -15.13 -11.56 20.60
N GLY A 134 -14.45 -12.09 21.60
CA GLY A 134 -14.69 -13.43 22.14
C GLY A 134 -13.85 -14.56 21.56
N ALA A 135 -12.81 -14.24 20.80
CA ALA A 135 -11.88 -15.24 20.30
C ALA A 135 -10.95 -15.76 21.40
N HIS A 136 -10.61 -17.04 21.35
CA HIS A 136 -9.54 -17.65 22.12
C HIS A 136 -8.32 -17.76 21.24
N ILE A 137 -7.24 -17.09 21.63
CA ILE A 137 -6.03 -17.00 20.82
C ILE A 137 -4.83 -17.49 21.61
N GLU A 138 -4.09 -18.41 21.00
CA GLU A 138 -2.80 -18.88 21.48
C GLU A 138 -1.74 -18.68 20.39
N VAL A 139 -0.54 -18.27 20.79
CA VAL A 139 0.60 -18.14 19.89
C VAL A 139 1.60 -19.21 20.27
N GLU A 140 1.79 -20.17 19.38
CA GLU A 140 2.70 -21.30 19.62
C GLU A 140 3.46 -21.65 18.33
N ASN A 141 4.75 -21.92 18.48
CA ASN A 141 5.62 -22.33 17.36
C ASN A 141 5.60 -21.37 16.15
N GLY A 142 5.38 -20.07 16.39
CA GLY A 142 5.31 -19.06 15.33
C GLY A 142 3.97 -18.99 14.61
N TYR A 143 2.94 -19.65 15.14
CA TYR A 143 1.58 -19.62 14.60
C TYR A 143 0.58 -19.01 15.59
N VAL A 144 -0.37 -18.28 15.04
CA VAL A 144 -1.57 -17.83 15.74
C VAL A 144 -2.62 -18.95 15.60
N HIS A 145 -3.06 -19.51 16.72
CA HIS A 145 -4.18 -20.44 16.79
C HIS A 145 -5.38 -19.69 17.36
N ALA A 146 -6.39 -19.46 16.54
CA ALA A 146 -7.58 -18.72 16.93
C ALA A 146 -8.82 -19.61 16.83
N LYS A 147 -9.69 -19.53 17.83
CA LYS A 147 -10.98 -20.24 17.90
C LYS A 147 -12.05 -19.36 18.51
N VAL A 148 -13.28 -19.59 18.13
CA VAL A 148 -14.47 -19.05 18.81
C VAL A 148 -15.55 -20.11 18.91
N ASP A 149 -16.25 -20.14 20.02
CA ASP A 149 -17.39 -21.01 20.22
C ASP A 149 -18.65 -20.33 19.63
N GLY A 150 -19.13 -20.87 18.51
CA GLY A 150 -20.20 -20.24 17.75
C GLY A 150 -19.71 -19.05 16.93
N ARG A 151 -20.37 -17.89 17.07
CA ARG A 151 -20.02 -16.64 16.37
C ARG A 151 -19.22 -15.72 17.31
N LEU A 152 -18.34 -14.92 16.72
CA LEU A 152 -17.78 -13.76 17.43
C LEU A 152 -18.90 -12.88 17.98
N LYS A 153 -18.64 -12.18 19.07
CA LYS A 153 -19.61 -11.30 19.72
C LYS A 153 -19.25 -9.84 19.48
N GLY A 154 -20.26 -9.04 19.16
CA GLY A 154 -20.10 -7.60 19.07
C GLY A 154 -19.58 -7.03 20.40
N GLY A 155 -18.82 -5.97 20.31
CA GLY A 155 -18.20 -5.32 21.46
C GLY A 155 -17.50 -4.03 21.08
N GLU A 156 -16.84 -3.40 22.04
CA GLU A 156 -16.02 -2.23 21.81
C GLU A 156 -14.55 -2.64 21.61
N VAL A 157 -13.97 -2.19 20.51
CA VAL A 157 -12.54 -2.35 20.20
C VAL A 157 -11.92 -0.96 20.15
N ILE A 158 -10.86 -0.75 20.94
CA ILE A 158 -10.10 0.50 20.94
C ILE A 158 -8.65 0.16 20.58
N PHE A 159 -8.14 0.70 19.46
CA PHE A 159 -6.74 0.53 19.13
C PHE A 159 -5.86 1.50 19.92
N ASP A 160 -4.77 1.00 20.50
CA ASP A 160 -3.81 1.82 21.23
C ASP A 160 -3.06 2.78 20.28
N MET A 161 -2.82 2.33 19.05
CA MET A 161 -2.30 3.11 17.93
C MET A 161 -3.11 2.84 16.68
N VAL A 162 -3.20 3.82 15.79
CA VAL A 162 -3.83 3.61 14.48
C VAL A 162 -3.09 2.50 13.74
N THR A 163 -3.83 1.49 13.33
CA THR A 163 -3.31 0.34 12.57
C THR A 163 -4.21 0.02 11.39
N VAL A 164 -3.67 0.10 10.18
CA VAL A 164 -4.41 -0.21 8.96
C VAL A 164 -4.79 -1.68 8.95
N GLY A 165 -3.81 -2.57 9.05
CA GLY A 165 -4.05 -4.02 9.05
C GLY A 165 -4.92 -4.50 10.21
N GLY A 166 -4.77 -3.91 11.39
CA GLY A 166 -5.64 -4.19 12.54
C GLY A 166 -7.09 -3.81 12.26
N THR A 167 -7.32 -2.62 11.72
CA THR A 167 -8.67 -2.16 11.33
C THR A 167 -9.28 -3.08 10.28
N GLU A 168 -8.54 -3.47 9.25
CA GLU A 168 -8.98 -4.39 8.20
C GLU A 168 -9.39 -5.76 8.77
N ASN A 169 -8.55 -6.34 9.64
CA ASN A 169 -8.81 -7.63 10.25
C ASN A 169 -10.06 -7.61 11.15
N ILE A 170 -10.21 -6.56 11.95
CA ILE A 170 -11.37 -6.45 12.86
C ILE A 170 -12.64 -6.12 12.10
N LEU A 171 -12.57 -5.28 11.08
CA LEU A 171 -13.71 -4.96 10.22
C LEU A 171 -14.26 -6.24 9.54
N THR A 172 -13.40 -7.05 8.96
CA THR A 172 -13.78 -8.33 8.34
C THR A 172 -14.27 -9.38 9.34
N ALA A 173 -13.80 -9.34 10.57
CA ALA A 173 -14.31 -10.20 11.64
C ALA A 173 -15.68 -9.74 12.17
N ALA A 174 -15.86 -8.44 12.35
CA ALA A 174 -17.05 -7.86 12.96
C ALA A 174 -18.31 -7.99 12.09
N VAL A 175 -18.19 -8.05 10.76
CA VAL A 175 -19.34 -8.11 9.85
C VAL A 175 -20.19 -9.37 10.03
N LEU A 176 -19.64 -10.46 10.54
CA LEU A 176 -20.35 -11.71 10.87
C LEU A 176 -20.47 -11.94 12.38
N ALA A 177 -20.06 -11.02 13.23
CA ALA A 177 -20.24 -11.13 14.68
C ALA A 177 -21.71 -11.01 15.06
N ASP A 178 -22.07 -11.60 16.19
CA ASP A 178 -23.42 -11.48 16.77
C ASP A 178 -23.48 -10.18 17.59
N GLY A 179 -24.31 -9.23 17.15
CA GLY A 179 -24.46 -7.93 17.79
C GLY A 179 -23.74 -6.79 17.05
N VAL A 180 -23.46 -5.72 17.79
CA VAL A 180 -22.85 -4.49 17.27
C VAL A 180 -21.42 -4.36 17.77
N THR A 181 -20.50 -4.09 16.86
CA THR A 181 -19.09 -3.79 17.16
C THR A 181 -18.80 -2.32 16.88
N THR A 182 -18.23 -1.63 17.87
CA THR A 182 -17.72 -0.27 17.70
C THR A 182 -16.20 -0.31 17.70
N ILE A 183 -15.59 0.14 16.61
CA ILE A 183 -14.13 0.21 16.45
C ILE A 183 -13.72 1.66 16.59
N ARG A 184 -12.93 1.97 17.63
CA ARG A 184 -12.41 3.32 17.92
C ARG A 184 -10.92 3.41 17.60
N ASN A 185 -10.48 4.60 17.25
CA ASN A 185 -9.14 4.88 16.75
C ASN A 185 -8.81 4.01 15.53
N ALA A 186 -9.82 3.80 14.70
CA ALA A 186 -9.71 3.07 13.45
C ALA A 186 -8.85 3.85 12.43
N ALA A 187 -8.16 3.12 11.57
CA ALA A 187 -7.50 3.71 10.42
C ALA A 187 -8.53 4.32 9.45
N ARG A 188 -8.18 5.44 8.83
CA ARG A 188 -9.06 6.22 7.94
C ARG A 188 -8.58 6.21 6.49
N GLU A 189 -7.55 5.43 6.18
CA GLU A 189 -7.00 5.32 4.83
C GLU A 189 -8.10 4.97 3.81
N PRO A 190 -8.04 5.51 2.59
CA PRO A 190 -9.02 5.22 1.52
C PRO A 190 -9.24 3.72 1.29
N GLU A 191 -8.21 2.91 1.53
CA GLU A 191 -8.26 1.45 1.39
C GLU A 191 -9.19 0.80 2.44
N ILE A 192 -9.34 1.41 3.62
CA ILE A 192 -10.33 0.99 4.63
C ILE A 192 -11.75 1.28 4.15
N THR A 193 -11.98 2.46 3.60
CA THR A 193 -13.27 2.83 3.02
C THR A 193 -13.62 1.93 1.83
N ASP A 194 -12.65 1.60 1.00
CA ASP A 194 -12.83 0.67 -0.13
C ASP A 194 -13.25 -0.73 0.34
N LEU A 195 -12.57 -1.27 1.36
CA LEU A 195 -12.95 -2.54 2.00
C LEU A 195 -14.37 -2.48 2.58
N ALA A 196 -14.70 -1.44 3.32
CA ALA A 196 -16.03 -1.27 3.91
C ALA A 196 -17.13 -1.19 2.83
N GLN A 197 -16.89 -0.50 1.72
CA GLN A 197 -17.83 -0.39 0.61
C GLN A 197 -18.06 -1.74 -0.08
N MET A 198 -17.02 -2.55 -0.28
CA MET A 198 -17.20 -3.90 -0.80
C MET A 198 -18.02 -4.76 0.17
N LEU A 199 -17.70 -4.72 1.46
CA LEU A 199 -18.44 -5.47 2.48
C LEU A 199 -19.93 -5.06 2.53
N ILE A 200 -20.22 -3.75 2.42
CA ILE A 200 -21.61 -3.25 2.34
C ILE A 200 -22.29 -3.79 1.08
N LYS A 201 -21.61 -3.82 -0.06
CA LYS A 201 -22.15 -4.41 -1.29
C LYS A 201 -22.42 -5.90 -1.16
N MET A 202 -21.68 -6.59 -0.31
CA MET A 202 -21.91 -8.00 0.04
C MET A 202 -23.06 -8.20 1.06
N GLY A 203 -23.62 -7.13 1.63
CA GLY A 203 -24.72 -7.17 2.59
C GLY A 203 -24.35 -6.78 4.03
N ALA A 204 -23.13 -6.33 4.28
CA ALA A 204 -22.72 -5.84 5.60
C ALA A 204 -23.38 -4.51 5.95
N LYS A 205 -23.48 -4.26 7.26
CA LYS A 205 -24.03 -3.02 7.84
C LYS A 205 -22.92 -2.30 8.57
N ILE A 206 -22.36 -1.28 7.95
CA ILE A 206 -21.20 -0.51 8.45
C ILE A 206 -21.53 0.98 8.36
N GLU A 207 -21.31 1.69 9.48
CA GLU A 207 -21.46 3.15 9.58
C GLU A 207 -20.13 3.77 10.03
N GLY A 208 -19.97 5.06 9.80
CA GLY A 208 -18.78 5.81 10.19
C GLY A 208 -17.62 5.73 9.22
N LEU A 209 -17.87 5.42 7.95
CA LEU A 209 -16.84 5.39 6.92
C LEU A 209 -16.09 6.73 6.88
N ASP A 210 -14.78 6.67 6.63
CA ASP A 210 -13.88 7.83 6.58
C ASP A 210 -13.75 8.58 7.92
N THR A 211 -14.13 7.96 9.02
CA THR A 211 -13.93 8.48 10.38
C THR A 211 -13.06 7.53 11.22
N ASP A 212 -12.64 7.98 12.39
CA ASP A 212 -11.88 7.16 13.34
C ASP A 212 -12.75 6.19 14.15
N THR A 213 -14.07 6.18 13.91
CA THR A 213 -15.01 5.31 14.62
C THR A 213 -15.93 4.61 13.64
N LEU A 214 -15.76 3.30 13.52
CA LEU A 214 -16.59 2.44 12.69
C LEU A 214 -17.59 1.70 13.58
N VAL A 215 -18.85 1.63 13.16
CA VAL A 215 -19.91 0.88 13.82
C VAL A 215 -20.40 -0.20 12.86
N VAL A 216 -20.25 -1.45 13.28
CA VAL A 216 -20.58 -2.63 12.47
C VAL A 216 -21.69 -3.40 13.15
N THR A 217 -22.84 -3.52 12.49
CA THR A 217 -23.91 -4.42 12.93
C THR A 217 -23.72 -5.75 12.22
N GLY A 218 -23.41 -6.81 12.97
CA GLY A 218 -23.15 -8.13 12.40
C GLY A 218 -24.37 -8.72 11.69
N VAL A 219 -24.11 -9.48 10.62
CA VAL A 219 -25.12 -10.21 9.87
C VAL A 219 -24.81 -11.71 9.89
N GLU A 220 -25.77 -12.55 9.50
CA GLU A 220 -25.57 -14.01 9.53
C GLU A 220 -24.73 -14.52 8.35
N SER A 221 -24.80 -13.85 7.18
CA SER A 221 -24.08 -14.22 5.97
C SER A 221 -23.85 -13.00 5.08
N LEU A 222 -22.85 -13.10 4.22
CA LEU A 222 -22.54 -12.14 3.17
C LEU A 222 -22.54 -12.83 1.82
N HIS A 223 -23.21 -12.25 0.83
CA HIS A 223 -23.24 -12.79 -0.54
C HIS A 223 -22.05 -12.26 -1.37
N GLY A 224 -21.75 -12.95 -2.47
CA GLY A 224 -20.78 -12.45 -3.46
C GLY A 224 -21.28 -11.20 -4.18
N CYS A 225 -20.35 -10.48 -4.77
CA CYS A 225 -20.62 -9.32 -5.61
C CYS A 225 -19.53 -9.19 -6.69
N GLU A 226 -19.71 -8.23 -7.58
CA GLU A 226 -18.64 -7.71 -8.42
C GLU A 226 -18.21 -6.35 -7.87
N TYR A 227 -16.90 -6.16 -7.66
CA TYR A 227 -16.35 -4.95 -7.08
C TYR A 227 -15.03 -4.57 -7.75
N ALA A 228 -14.84 -3.28 -8.05
CA ALA A 228 -13.61 -2.76 -8.62
C ALA A 228 -12.69 -2.19 -7.52
N VAL A 229 -11.43 -2.61 -7.51
CA VAL A 229 -10.40 -2.09 -6.60
C VAL A 229 -10.17 -0.61 -6.89
N VAL A 230 -10.10 0.22 -5.86
CA VAL A 230 -9.77 1.65 -5.98
C VAL A 230 -8.38 1.85 -6.60
N ALA A 231 -8.19 2.96 -7.32
CA ALA A 231 -6.89 3.31 -7.90
C ALA A 231 -5.79 3.46 -6.83
N ASP A 232 -4.56 3.10 -7.19
CA ASP A 232 -3.39 3.23 -6.30
C ASP A 232 -2.95 4.70 -6.20
N ARG A 233 -3.34 5.37 -5.11
CA ARG A 233 -2.95 6.75 -4.83
C ARG A 233 -1.44 6.93 -4.68
N ILE A 234 -0.71 5.92 -4.25
CA ILE A 234 0.75 5.97 -4.09
C ILE A 234 1.44 5.84 -5.46
N GLU A 235 0.95 4.98 -6.34
CA GLU A 235 1.39 4.93 -7.73
C GLU A 235 1.13 6.28 -8.42
N THR A 236 -0.07 6.84 -8.24
CA THR A 236 -0.41 8.18 -8.75
C THR A 236 0.61 9.23 -8.31
N GLY A 237 0.84 9.34 -7.01
CA GLY A 237 1.81 10.29 -6.45
C GLY A 237 3.23 10.06 -6.95
N SER A 238 3.62 8.79 -7.16
CA SER A 238 4.95 8.43 -7.64
C SER A 238 5.20 8.87 -9.08
N TYR A 239 4.22 8.71 -9.98
CA TYR A 239 4.33 9.22 -11.36
C TYR A 239 4.25 10.75 -11.44
N LEU A 240 3.47 11.40 -10.57
CA LEU A 240 3.48 12.86 -10.46
C LEU A 240 4.85 13.36 -9.95
N ALA A 241 5.47 12.65 -9.01
CA ALA A 241 6.84 12.95 -8.56
C ALA A 241 7.85 12.81 -9.69
N ALA A 242 7.65 11.88 -10.62
CA ALA A 242 8.51 11.75 -11.82
C ALA A 242 8.44 12.99 -12.73
N ALA A 243 7.25 13.58 -12.89
CA ALA A 243 7.14 14.88 -13.56
C ALA A 243 7.84 15.99 -12.76
N ALA A 244 7.64 16.05 -11.45
CA ALA A 244 8.22 17.08 -10.59
C ALA A 244 9.75 17.06 -10.63
N ILE A 245 10.38 15.88 -10.51
CA ILE A 245 11.83 15.75 -10.46
C ILE A 245 12.52 15.99 -11.83
N THR A 246 11.83 15.74 -12.93
CA THR A 246 12.36 15.92 -14.30
C THR A 246 12.01 17.26 -14.92
N GLY A 247 11.23 18.11 -14.23
CA GLY A 247 10.73 19.36 -14.79
C GLY A 247 9.68 19.16 -15.89
N GLY A 248 9.04 17.99 -15.92
CA GLY A 248 8.13 17.53 -16.94
C GLY A 248 6.66 17.86 -16.71
N LYS A 249 5.81 17.23 -17.50
CA LYS A 249 4.35 17.35 -17.46
C LYS A 249 3.72 15.98 -17.64
N VAL A 250 3.08 15.47 -16.59
CA VAL A 250 2.47 14.14 -16.59
C VAL A 250 1.03 14.22 -16.14
N LYS A 251 0.15 13.53 -16.89
CA LYS A 251 -1.24 13.30 -16.54
C LYS A 251 -1.43 11.85 -16.10
N THR A 252 -1.93 11.66 -14.90
CA THR A 252 -2.35 10.35 -14.38
C THR A 252 -3.84 10.19 -14.57
N THR A 253 -4.29 9.04 -15.09
CA THR A 253 -5.68 8.74 -15.36
C THR A 253 -6.20 7.55 -14.57
N HIS A 254 -7.51 7.37 -14.49
CA HIS A 254 -8.14 6.33 -13.68
C HIS A 254 -7.73 6.41 -12.21
N THR A 255 -7.70 7.62 -11.67
CA THR A 255 -7.34 7.93 -10.29
C THR A 255 -8.25 9.01 -9.72
N ASP A 256 -8.51 8.95 -8.42
CA ASP A 256 -9.34 9.95 -7.74
C ASP A 256 -8.43 10.99 -7.05
N PRO A 257 -8.48 12.27 -7.45
CA PRO A 257 -7.69 13.33 -6.82
C PRO A 257 -7.90 13.48 -5.31
N ASN A 258 -9.08 13.15 -4.81
CA ASN A 258 -9.42 13.31 -3.39
C ASN A 258 -8.68 12.31 -2.48
N LEU A 259 -8.04 11.28 -3.05
CA LEU A 259 -7.34 10.24 -2.27
C LEU A 259 -5.92 10.63 -1.83
N LEU A 260 -5.36 11.74 -2.34
CA LEU A 260 -3.98 12.14 -2.07
C LEU A 260 -3.78 13.65 -1.94
N GLU A 261 -4.74 14.35 -1.36
CA GLU A 261 -4.71 15.82 -1.21
C GLU A 261 -3.42 16.31 -0.54
N ALA A 262 -3.00 15.73 0.58
CA ALA A 262 -1.79 16.13 1.28
C ALA A 262 -0.52 16.03 0.41
N VAL A 263 -0.49 15.09 -0.52
CA VAL A 263 0.61 14.93 -1.48
C VAL A 263 0.54 16.00 -2.58
N LEU A 264 -0.65 16.25 -3.10
CA LEU A 264 -0.87 17.29 -4.13
C LEU A 264 -0.53 18.67 -3.60
N ASP A 265 -0.89 18.99 -2.36
CA ASP A 265 -0.53 20.24 -1.70
C ASP A 265 1.00 20.45 -1.66
N LYS A 266 1.77 19.37 -1.42
CA LYS A 266 3.24 19.43 -1.44
C LYS A 266 3.79 19.68 -2.84
N PHE A 267 3.20 19.10 -3.87
CA PHE A 267 3.60 19.41 -5.24
C PHE A 267 3.33 20.87 -5.62
N GLU A 268 2.19 21.42 -5.21
CA GLU A 268 1.87 22.85 -5.42
C GLU A 268 2.86 23.74 -4.65
N GLU A 269 3.20 23.39 -3.40
CA GLU A 269 4.22 24.08 -2.60
C GLU A 269 5.61 24.03 -3.25
N MET A 270 5.96 22.96 -3.97
CA MET A 270 7.18 22.85 -4.76
C MET A 270 7.21 23.78 -5.98
N GLY A 271 6.07 24.35 -6.36
CA GLY A 271 5.93 25.21 -7.52
C GLY A 271 5.36 24.54 -8.75
N ALA A 272 4.81 23.34 -8.62
CA ALA A 272 4.10 22.67 -9.70
C ALA A 272 2.70 23.27 -9.92
N GLU A 273 2.24 23.28 -11.15
CA GLU A 273 0.85 23.50 -11.49
C GLU A 273 0.12 22.16 -11.49
N VAL A 274 -0.88 22.01 -10.62
CA VAL A 274 -1.65 20.78 -10.48
C VAL A 274 -3.08 21.04 -10.90
N THR A 275 -3.52 20.34 -11.95
CA THR A 275 -4.91 20.37 -12.46
C THR A 275 -5.59 19.05 -12.14
N ARG A 276 -6.83 19.11 -11.66
CA ARG A 276 -7.60 17.95 -11.20
C ARG A 276 -8.88 17.82 -12.04
N GLY A 277 -9.15 16.62 -12.52
CA GLY A 277 -10.43 16.24 -13.13
C GLY A 277 -11.22 15.33 -12.19
N GLU A 278 -12.26 14.68 -12.73
CA GLU A 278 -13.04 13.70 -11.97
C GLU A 278 -12.23 12.45 -11.67
N ASP A 279 -11.50 11.93 -12.64
CA ASP A 279 -10.72 10.68 -12.57
C ASP A 279 -9.28 10.82 -13.10
N TRP A 280 -8.73 12.05 -13.06
CA TRP A 280 -7.37 12.31 -13.50
C TRP A 280 -6.72 13.50 -12.77
N ILE A 281 -5.39 13.50 -12.77
CA ILE A 281 -4.56 14.58 -12.23
C ILE A 281 -3.44 14.86 -13.23
N GLU A 282 -3.20 16.12 -13.53
CA GLU A 282 -2.06 16.56 -14.32
C GLU A 282 -1.14 17.46 -13.49
N LEU A 283 0.14 17.14 -13.48
CA LEU A 283 1.17 17.96 -12.86
C LEU A 283 2.11 18.48 -13.94
N ASP A 284 2.29 19.79 -13.99
CA ASP A 284 3.21 20.49 -14.87
C ASP A 284 4.24 21.28 -14.05
N MET A 285 5.51 20.94 -14.14
CA MET A 285 6.61 21.71 -13.56
C MET A 285 7.07 22.87 -14.43
N MET A 286 6.56 22.98 -15.66
CA MET A 286 6.90 24.06 -16.60
C MET A 286 8.42 24.19 -16.85
N GLY A 287 9.15 23.07 -16.81
CA GLY A 287 10.60 23.03 -16.95
C GLY A 287 11.38 23.62 -15.77
N LYS A 288 10.71 23.94 -14.65
CA LYS A 288 11.34 24.57 -13.49
C LYS A 288 11.93 23.53 -12.53
N ARG A 289 12.97 23.93 -11.82
CA ARG A 289 13.49 23.17 -10.68
C ARG A 289 12.54 23.33 -9.49
N PRO A 290 12.14 22.22 -8.81
CA PRO A 290 11.26 22.30 -7.67
C PRO A 290 11.88 23.04 -6.49
N LYS A 291 11.05 23.63 -5.64
CA LYS A 291 11.45 24.12 -4.31
C LYS A 291 11.41 22.95 -3.34
N ALA A 292 12.41 22.83 -2.46
CA ALA A 292 12.38 21.84 -1.37
C ALA A 292 11.25 22.14 -0.39
N VAL A 293 10.52 21.10 0.05
CA VAL A 293 9.36 21.20 0.95
C VAL A 293 9.48 20.27 2.13
N SER A 294 9.20 20.79 3.31
CA SER A 294 9.19 20.05 4.57
C SER A 294 7.83 19.38 4.79
N PHE A 295 7.84 18.20 5.41
CA PHE A 295 6.62 17.50 5.81
C PHE A 295 6.89 16.47 6.91
N GLN A 296 5.82 16.00 7.51
CA GLN A 296 5.81 14.93 8.50
C GLN A 296 4.85 13.84 8.03
N THR A 297 5.27 12.59 8.12
CA THR A 297 4.36 11.46 7.85
C THR A 297 3.43 11.26 9.03
N LEU A 298 2.15 11.09 8.76
CA LEU A 298 1.10 10.88 9.75
C LEU A 298 0.01 9.98 9.14
N PRO A 299 -0.86 9.37 9.97
CA PRO A 299 -2.01 8.63 9.47
C PRO A 299 -2.91 9.49 8.58
N HIS A 300 -3.59 8.85 7.61
CA HIS A 300 -4.53 9.54 6.73
C HIS A 300 -5.56 10.38 7.54
N PRO A 301 -5.91 11.61 7.12
CA PRO A 301 -5.71 12.22 5.80
C PRO A 301 -4.40 13.02 5.63
N GLU A 302 -3.50 12.93 6.59
CA GLU A 302 -2.22 13.60 6.52
C GLU A 302 -1.24 12.95 5.53
N PHE A 303 0.00 13.40 5.49
CA PHE A 303 0.97 12.97 4.49
C PHE A 303 1.34 11.47 4.67
N PRO A 304 1.14 10.62 3.64
CA PRO A 304 1.35 9.18 3.76
C PRO A 304 2.83 8.81 3.79
N THR A 305 3.19 7.91 4.70
CA THR A 305 4.56 7.38 4.80
C THR A 305 5.02 6.68 3.51
N ASP A 306 4.11 6.14 2.71
CA ASP A 306 4.41 5.48 1.43
C ASP A 306 4.86 6.46 0.32
N MET A 307 4.71 7.78 0.53
CA MET A 307 5.21 8.82 -0.36
C MET A 307 6.44 9.55 0.17
N GLN A 308 6.92 9.21 1.37
CA GLN A 308 8.05 9.89 2.00
C GLN A 308 9.31 9.89 1.11
N ALA A 309 9.70 8.72 0.63
CA ALA A 309 10.94 8.57 -0.15
C ALA A 309 10.87 9.25 -1.51
N GLN A 310 9.71 9.26 -2.17
CA GLN A 310 9.50 9.90 -3.46
C GLN A 310 9.68 11.42 -3.34
N ILE A 311 9.07 12.03 -2.34
CA ILE A 311 9.21 13.47 -2.10
C ILE A 311 10.63 13.81 -1.64
N MET A 312 11.28 12.94 -0.86
CA MET A 312 12.69 13.10 -0.51
C MET A 312 13.58 13.15 -1.75
N ALA A 313 13.36 12.30 -2.74
CA ALA A 313 14.11 12.31 -4.00
C ALA A 313 13.90 13.63 -4.76
N VAL A 314 12.68 14.15 -4.81
CA VAL A 314 12.40 15.45 -5.43
C VAL A 314 13.12 16.58 -4.66
N ASN A 315 13.08 16.55 -3.32
CA ASN A 315 13.80 17.51 -2.47
C ASN A 315 15.32 17.45 -2.68
N ALA A 316 15.87 16.28 -3.02
CA ALA A 316 17.32 16.13 -3.23
C ALA A 316 17.87 17.02 -4.34
N ILE A 317 17.05 17.38 -5.33
CA ILE A 317 17.39 18.34 -6.38
C ILE A 317 16.65 19.68 -6.21
N GLY A 318 15.88 19.83 -5.16
CA GLY A 318 15.08 21.02 -4.89
C GLY A 318 15.92 22.25 -4.54
N ARG A 319 15.37 23.44 -4.72
CA ARG A 319 15.99 24.68 -4.24
C ARG A 319 15.79 24.81 -2.75
N GLY A 320 16.85 25.03 -2.00
CA GLY A 320 16.82 25.20 -0.55
C GLY A 320 17.03 23.90 0.20
N PHE A 321 16.43 23.81 1.37
CA PHE A 321 16.48 22.62 2.22
C PHE A 321 15.10 22.29 2.78
N ALA A 322 14.93 21.06 3.21
CA ALA A 322 13.69 20.58 3.81
C ALA A 322 13.97 19.59 4.93
N THR A 323 13.11 19.58 5.94
CA THR A 323 13.11 18.56 7.00
C THR A 323 11.94 17.61 6.77
N ILE A 324 12.25 16.32 6.76
CA ILE A 324 11.27 15.26 6.63
C ILE A 324 11.26 14.48 7.95
N SER A 325 10.11 14.46 8.63
CA SER A 325 9.93 13.72 9.89
C SER A 325 9.12 12.44 9.62
N GLU A 326 9.74 11.27 9.82
CA GLU A 326 9.09 9.97 9.69
C GLU A 326 8.59 9.52 11.05
N THR A 327 7.27 9.48 11.24
CA THR A 327 6.66 9.13 12.53
C THR A 327 5.91 7.80 12.54
N ILE A 328 5.77 7.18 11.36
CA ILE A 328 5.00 5.93 11.23
C ILE A 328 5.90 4.70 11.41
N PHE A 329 7.10 4.71 10.80
CA PHE A 329 8.04 3.59 10.86
C PHE A 329 9.43 4.05 11.26
N GLU A 330 9.99 3.39 12.27
CA GLU A 330 11.27 3.74 12.88
C GLU A 330 12.49 3.50 11.95
N ASN A 331 12.34 2.65 10.93
CA ASN A 331 13.46 2.25 10.06
C ASN A 331 13.17 2.55 8.58
N ARG A 332 12.60 3.72 8.27
CA ARG A 332 12.18 4.02 6.90
C ARG A 332 13.05 5.05 6.17
N PHE A 333 14.35 5.10 6.51
CA PHE A 333 15.36 5.89 5.80
C PHE A 333 16.42 5.03 5.12
N MET A 334 16.15 3.76 4.87
CA MET A 334 17.12 2.81 4.27
C MET A 334 17.54 3.18 2.84
N HIS A 335 16.74 3.98 2.14
CA HIS A 335 17.06 4.49 0.80
C HIS A 335 18.04 5.69 0.83
N VAL A 336 18.23 6.33 1.98
CA VAL A 336 19.09 7.53 2.09
C VAL A 336 20.54 7.24 1.73
N PRO A 337 21.19 6.17 2.20
CA PRO A 337 22.56 5.86 1.75
C PRO A 337 22.68 5.69 0.24
N GLU A 338 21.67 5.12 -0.42
CA GLU A 338 21.66 4.93 -1.86
C GLU A 338 21.48 6.26 -2.61
N LEU A 339 20.61 7.15 -2.15
CA LEU A 339 20.49 8.52 -2.68
C LEU A 339 21.80 9.30 -2.48
N SER A 340 22.46 9.13 -1.34
CA SER A 340 23.76 9.76 -1.05
C SER A 340 24.86 9.28 -1.99
N ARG A 341 24.84 8.01 -2.41
CA ARG A 341 25.73 7.49 -3.47
C ARG A 341 25.55 8.22 -4.81
N MET A 342 24.36 8.73 -5.08
CA MET A 342 24.05 9.54 -6.28
C MET A 342 24.32 11.03 -6.08
N GLY A 343 24.91 11.43 -4.96
CA GLY A 343 25.30 12.80 -4.67
C GLY A 343 24.25 13.62 -3.91
N ALA A 344 23.18 13.02 -3.40
CA ALA A 344 22.21 13.72 -2.55
C ALA A 344 22.86 14.12 -1.22
N ASN A 345 22.49 15.29 -0.72
CA ASN A 345 22.94 15.80 0.58
C ASN A 345 21.83 15.65 1.63
N ILE A 346 21.87 14.54 2.36
CA ILE A 346 20.87 14.18 3.36
C ILE A 346 21.54 13.83 4.67
N GLN A 347 21.08 14.44 5.77
CA GLN A 347 21.53 14.15 7.12
C GLN A 347 20.36 13.62 7.94
N ILE A 348 20.57 12.50 8.63
CA ILE A 348 19.56 11.84 9.47
C ILE A 348 19.89 12.11 10.94
N GLU A 349 18.89 12.60 11.69
CA GLU A 349 18.92 12.76 13.13
C GLU A 349 17.65 12.15 13.74
N GLY A 350 17.76 10.95 14.31
CA GLY A 350 16.59 10.24 14.85
C GLY A 350 15.55 9.96 13.77
N ASN A 351 14.36 10.52 13.92
CA ASN A 351 13.25 10.38 12.99
C ASN A 351 13.21 11.44 11.89
N ASP A 352 14.18 12.36 11.90
CA ASP A 352 14.23 13.48 10.96
C ASP A 352 15.33 13.27 9.92
N ALA A 353 15.05 13.65 8.70
CA ALA A 353 16.02 13.77 7.63
C ALA A 353 16.05 15.19 7.11
N VAL A 354 17.20 15.84 7.15
CA VAL A 354 17.43 17.17 6.56
C VAL A 354 18.01 16.98 5.18
N VAL A 355 17.27 17.39 4.16
CA VAL A 355 17.68 17.31 2.76
C VAL A 355 18.05 18.70 2.28
N THR A 356 19.30 18.89 1.88
CA THR A 356 19.75 20.13 1.21
C THR A 356 19.83 19.84 -0.27
N GLY A 357 19.05 20.54 -1.08
CA GLY A 357 18.99 20.30 -2.51
C GLY A 357 20.31 20.57 -3.21
N VAL A 358 20.67 19.70 -4.13
CA VAL A 358 21.84 19.86 -5.03
C VAL A 358 21.35 20.19 -6.44
N GLU A 359 22.20 20.81 -7.26
CA GLU A 359 21.80 21.17 -8.64
C GLU A 359 21.62 19.94 -9.52
N LYS A 360 22.43 18.90 -9.29
CA LYS A 360 22.43 17.66 -10.07
C LYS A 360 22.77 16.46 -9.22
N LEU A 361 22.14 15.35 -9.52
CA LEU A 361 22.55 14.03 -9.06
C LEU A 361 23.45 13.36 -10.10
N SER A 362 24.29 12.46 -9.66
CA SER A 362 25.18 11.66 -10.50
C SER A 362 24.68 10.22 -10.58
N ALA A 363 24.77 9.63 -11.77
CA ALA A 363 24.51 8.22 -11.94
C ALA A 363 25.46 7.36 -11.11
N ALA A 364 24.95 6.31 -10.50
CA ALA A 364 25.74 5.34 -9.74
C ALA A 364 25.02 3.99 -9.70
N PRO A 365 25.74 2.87 -9.48
CA PRO A 365 25.10 1.61 -9.10
C PRO A 365 24.48 1.75 -7.71
N VAL A 366 23.20 1.43 -7.58
CA VAL A 366 22.42 1.52 -6.32
C VAL A 366 21.56 0.27 -6.14
N MET A 367 21.08 0.06 -4.94
CA MET A 367 20.25 -1.10 -4.60
C MET A 367 18.88 -0.66 -4.06
N ALA A 368 17.82 -1.28 -4.59
CA ALA A 368 16.49 -1.15 -4.03
C ALA A 368 16.43 -1.74 -2.60
N THR A 369 15.71 -1.08 -1.70
CA THR A 369 15.67 -1.40 -0.26
C THR A 369 14.30 -1.86 0.22
N ASP A 370 13.23 -1.24 -0.23
CA ASP A 370 11.84 -1.64 0.04
C ASP A 370 10.95 -1.34 -1.17
N LEU A 371 9.71 -1.78 -1.14
CA LEU A 371 8.82 -1.72 -2.30
C LEU A 371 8.42 -0.30 -2.72
N ARG A 372 8.25 0.63 -1.78
CA ARG A 372 7.83 2.02 -2.09
C ARG A 372 9.03 2.97 -2.15
N ALA A 373 9.92 2.88 -1.16
CA ALA A 373 11.12 3.73 -1.12
C ALA A 373 12.04 3.52 -2.32
N SER A 374 12.05 2.33 -2.88
CA SER A 374 12.88 2.03 -4.06
C SER A 374 12.48 2.82 -5.31
N PHE A 375 11.24 3.30 -5.41
CA PHE A 375 10.85 4.20 -6.48
C PHE A 375 11.58 5.56 -6.39
N SER A 376 12.03 5.97 -5.21
CA SER A 376 12.88 7.16 -5.04
C SER A 376 14.19 7.06 -5.82
N LEU A 377 14.74 5.85 -5.93
CA LEU A 377 15.95 5.60 -6.72
C LEU A 377 15.68 5.68 -8.22
N VAL A 378 14.50 5.24 -8.66
CA VAL A 378 14.04 5.43 -10.04
C VAL A 378 13.91 6.92 -10.35
N LEU A 379 13.29 7.69 -9.47
CA LEU A 379 13.16 9.15 -9.60
C LEU A 379 14.52 9.83 -9.67
N ALA A 380 15.42 9.49 -8.76
CA ALA A 380 16.78 10.02 -8.75
C ALA A 380 17.54 9.67 -10.04
N ALA A 381 17.39 8.45 -10.55
CA ALA A 381 18.00 8.00 -11.80
C ALA A 381 17.47 8.76 -13.02
N LEU A 382 16.17 9.08 -13.05
CA LEU A 382 15.57 9.89 -14.12
C LEU A 382 16.14 11.32 -14.19
N ALA A 383 16.52 11.88 -13.04
CA ALA A 383 17.06 13.23 -12.91
C ALA A 383 18.61 13.29 -12.96
N ALA A 384 19.28 12.16 -12.78
CA ALA A 384 20.74 12.12 -12.70
C ALA A 384 21.42 12.31 -14.07
N ASP A 385 22.62 12.84 -14.05
CA ASP A 385 23.49 12.84 -15.24
C ASP A 385 24.09 11.44 -15.43
N GLY A 386 23.80 10.79 -16.56
CA GLY A 386 24.35 9.50 -16.92
C GLY A 386 23.38 8.32 -16.76
N GLU A 387 23.96 7.13 -16.76
CA GLU A 387 23.21 5.87 -16.73
C GLU A 387 23.33 5.20 -15.35
N THR A 388 22.19 5.04 -14.68
CA THR A 388 22.09 4.43 -13.33
C THR A 388 21.66 2.99 -13.44
N LEU A 389 22.35 2.10 -12.70
CA LEU A 389 21.99 0.70 -12.54
C LEU A 389 21.35 0.50 -11.16
N ILE A 390 20.10 0.04 -11.14
CA ILE A 390 19.39 -0.27 -9.91
C ILE A 390 19.28 -1.79 -9.74
N ASP A 391 19.90 -2.30 -8.71
CA ASP A 391 19.86 -3.73 -8.34
C ASP A 391 18.67 -4.05 -7.42
N ARG A 392 18.34 -5.33 -7.24
CA ARG A 392 17.27 -5.83 -6.36
C ARG A 392 15.86 -5.27 -6.70
N ILE A 393 15.58 -5.09 -7.98
CA ILE A 393 14.31 -4.50 -8.43
C ILE A 393 13.07 -5.35 -8.12
N TYR A 394 13.25 -6.58 -7.65
CA TYR A 394 12.14 -7.37 -7.12
C TYR A 394 11.38 -6.68 -5.98
N HIS A 395 12.01 -5.72 -5.28
CA HIS A 395 11.31 -4.86 -4.32
C HIS A 395 10.33 -3.92 -5.02
N ILE A 396 10.73 -3.36 -6.16
CA ILE A 396 9.88 -2.45 -6.94
C ILE A 396 8.71 -3.22 -7.57
N ASP A 397 8.96 -4.41 -8.10
CA ASP A 397 7.94 -5.28 -8.71
C ASP A 397 6.82 -5.71 -7.72
N ARG A 398 7.05 -5.55 -6.43
CA ARG A 398 6.02 -5.80 -5.39
C ARG A 398 5.01 -4.67 -5.28
N GLY A 399 5.34 -3.45 -5.70
CA GLY A 399 4.54 -2.25 -5.50
C GLY A 399 4.12 -1.50 -6.75
N TYR A 400 4.74 -1.78 -7.89
CA TYR A 400 4.50 -1.06 -9.14
C TYR A 400 4.36 -2.02 -10.31
N GLU A 401 3.20 -1.97 -10.95
CA GLU A 401 2.85 -2.79 -12.11
C GLU A 401 3.40 -2.14 -13.39
N ASP A 402 4.02 -2.96 -14.25
CA ASP A 402 4.49 -2.55 -15.58
C ASP A 402 5.32 -1.24 -15.62
N ILE A 403 6.17 -1.04 -14.62
CA ILE A 403 6.89 0.22 -14.41
C ILE A 403 7.71 0.63 -15.65
N GLU A 404 8.38 -0.32 -16.34
CA GLU A 404 9.16 -0.02 -17.54
C GLU A 404 8.27 0.52 -18.66
N ALA A 405 7.17 -0.16 -18.95
CA ALA A 405 6.25 0.25 -20.01
C ALA A 405 5.61 1.61 -19.71
N LYS A 406 5.20 1.84 -18.47
CA LYS A 406 4.59 3.10 -18.03
C LYS A 406 5.57 4.27 -18.11
N LEU A 407 6.80 4.11 -17.63
CA LEU A 407 7.84 5.14 -17.72
C LEU A 407 8.30 5.38 -19.17
N GLN A 408 8.43 4.33 -19.98
CA GLN A 408 8.75 4.46 -21.41
C GLN A 408 7.65 5.24 -22.15
N GLY A 409 6.39 5.02 -21.81
CA GLY A 409 5.25 5.78 -22.34
C GLY A 409 5.29 7.26 -22.01
N LEU A 410 6.01 7.65 -20.96
CA LEU A 410 6.26 9.04 -20.57
C LEU A 410 7.57 9.60 -21.13
N GLY A 411 8.30 8.83 -21.93
CA GLY A 411 9.56 9.26 -22.56
C GLY A 411 10.82 8.88 -21.79
N ALA A 412 10.73 8.09 -20.73
CA ALA A 412 11.91 7.61 -20.01
C ALA A 412 12.67 6.56 -20.81
N GLN A 413 13.99 6.58 -20.67
CA GLN A 413 14.89 5.54 -21.17
C GLN A 413 15.23 4.57 -20.04
N ILE A 414 14.42 3.55 -19.90
CA ILE A 414 14.52 2.51 -18.88
C ILE A 414 14.44 1.14 -19.54
N LYS A 415 15.27 0.21 -19.10
CA LYS A 415 15.19 -1.19 -19.50
C LYS A 415 15.55 -2.12 -18.37
N ARG A 416 14.95 -3.31 -18.38
CA ARG A 416 15.31 -4.41 -17.50
C ARG A 416 16.47 -5.19 -18.10
N VAL A 417 17.50 -5.46 -17.30
CA VAL A 417 18.69 -6.24 -17.67
C VAL A 417 18.92 -7.35 -16.64
N SER A 418 19.48 -8.47 -17.08
CA SER A 418 19.74 -9.65 -16.21
C SER A 418 21.12 -9.61 -15.55
#